data_2a485f04a0fd682b02fb24923bc99e54
#
_entry.id   2a485f04a0fd682b02fb24923bc99e54
#
_cell.length_a   1.000
_cell.length_b   1.000
_cell.length_c   1.000
_cell.angle_alpha   90.00
_cell.angle_beta   90.00
_cell.angle_gamma   90.00
#
_symmetry.space_group_name_H-M   'P 1'
#
loop_
_entity.id
_entity.type
_entity.pdbx_description
1 polymer ?
#
loop_
_entity_poly.entity_id
_entity_poly.type
_entity_poly.pdbx_seq_one_letter_code
_entity_poly.pdbx_strand_id
1 'polypeptide(L)'
;MILDLLAQKRSATVLELCDALDASESTIRRDLTQLDRQGLLKKVHGGATLVGRTVLADEPPMAAREEQSVEEKRLIARAAAAMITEKDFIFLDAGSTTLALAAALEGPALQAAYVTNGIAHARMLVQKGCRTYLPGGQVRPITEAITGPETLAALMGFGNHLIARYIKHGTTG
;
A
#
# COMPACT_ATOMS: atom_id res chain seq x y z
N MET A 1 22.58 12.81 -15.70
CA MET A 1 22.45 14.05 -14.91
C MET A 1 21.17 14.08 -14.08
N ILE A 2 19.94 14.26 -14.63
CA ILE A 2 18.69 14.24 -13.79
C ILE A 2 18.54 12.89 -13.05
N LEU A 3 18.69 11.77 -13.75
CA LEU A 3 18.57 10.44 -13.17
C LEU A 3 19.64 10.16 -12.10
N ASP A 4 20.86 10.69 -12.26
CA ASP A 4 21.94 10.52 -11.28
C ASP A 4 21.66 11.29 -9.98
N LEU A 5 21.09 12.50 -10.11
CA LEU A 5 20.63 13.27 -8.96
C LEU A 5 19.47 12.59 -8.22
N LEU A 6 18.51 12.06 -8.99
CA LEU A 6 17.40 11.31 -8.41
C LEU A 6 17.87 9.96 -7.82
N ALA A 7 18.94 9.35 -8.36
CA ALA A 7 19.54 8.15 -7.78
C ALA A 7 20.15 8.42 -6.39
N GLN A 8 20.67 9.63 -6.18
CA GLN A 8 21.26 10.04 -4.89
C GLN A 8 20.21 10.56 -3.89
N LYS A 9 19.28 11.41 -4.36
CA LYS A 9 18.30 12.10 -3.50
C LYS A 9 16.90 11.46 -3.50
N ARG A 10 16.66 10.48 -4.37
CA ARG A 10 15.39 9.76 -4.59
C ARG A 10 14.25 10.57 -5.17
N SER A 11 14.10 11.81 -4.74
CA SER A 11 13.18 12.80 -5.27
C SER A 11 13.89 14.16 -5.34
N ALA A 12 13.47 15.00 -6.27
CA ALA A 12 13.92 16.37 -6.36
C ALA A 12 12.80 17.25 -6.89
N THR A 13 12.73 18.47 -6.40
CA THR A 13 11.87 19.52 -6.93
C THR A 13 12.44 20.07 -8.23
N VAL A 14 11.59 20.72 -9.03
CA VAL A 14 12.05 21.40 -10.25
C VAL A 14 13.10 22.46 -9.92
N LEU A 15 12.96 23.21 -8.83
CA LEU A 15 13.90 24.22 -8.40
C LEU A 15 15.27 23.61 -8.07
N GLU A 16 15.30 22.55 -7.27
CA GLU A 16 16.55 21.84 -6.93
C GLU A 16 17.26 21.28 -8.16
N LEU A 17 16.50 20.83 -9.17
CA LEU A 17 17.04 20.36 -10.44
C LEU A 17 17.59 21.52 -11.28
N CYS A 18 16.92 22.68 -11.30
CA CYS A 18 17.41 23.88 -11.96
C CYS A 18 18.76 24.32 -11.37
N ASP A 19 18.82 24.43 -10.06
CA ASP A 19 20.02 24.85 -9.33
C ASP A 19 21.20 23.87 -9.52
N ALA A 20 20.90 22.57 -9.43
CA ALA A 20 21.94 21.53 -9.52
C ALA A 20 22.48 21.32 -10.95
N LEU A 21 21.68 21.64 -11.97
CA LEU A 21 22.01 21.39 -13.38
C LEU A 21 22.22 22.67 -14.20
N ASP A 22 22.16 23.82 -13.55
CA ASP A 22 22.25 25.16 -14.19
C ASP A 22 21.35 25.25 -15.44
N ALA A 23 20.08 24.82 -15.28
CA ALA A 23 19.12 24.74 -16.37
C ALA A 23 17.84 25.50 -16.05
N SER A 24 17.19 26.04 -17.09
CA SER A 24 15.91 26.75 -16.92
C SER A 24 14.79 25.79 -16.50
N GLU A 25 13.81 26.31 -15.78
CA GLU A 25 12.64 25.55 -15.35
C GLU A 25 11.89 24.90 -16.53
N SER A 26 11.79 25.59 -17.65
CA SER A 26 11.17 25.09 -18.87
C SER A 26 11.90 23.87 -19.45
N THR A 27 13.24 23.89 -19.41
CA THR A 27 14.10 22.76 -19.83
C THR A 27 13.89 21.58 -18.92
N ILE A 28 14.00 21.78 -17.61
CA ILE A 28 13.81 20.73 -16.62
C ILE A 28 12.40 20.09 -16.73
N ARG A 29 11.35 20.90 -16.85
CA ARG A 29 9.97 20.38 -17.00
C ARG A 29 9.77 19.54 -18.25
N ARG A 30 10.44 19.93 -19.37
CA ARG A 30 10.41 19.20 -20.62
C ARG A 30 11.14 17.87 -20.50
N ASP A 31 12.34 17.88 -19.92
CA ASP A 31 13.16 16.67 -19.73
C ASP A 31 12.47 15.70 -18.77
N LEU A 32 11.90 16.19 -17.68
CA LEU A 32 11.10 15.36 -16.76
C LEU A 32 9.92 14.71 -17.48
N THR A 33 9.23 15.44 -18.36
CA THR A 33 8.11 14.88 -19.12
C THR A 33 8.57 13.80 -20.11
N GLN A 34 9.74 13.97 -20.73
CA GLN A 34 10.31 12.97 -21.63
C GLN A 34 10.74 11.72 -20.89
N LEU A 35 11.43 11.87 -19.76
CA LEU A 35 11.90 10.74 -18.93
C LEU A 35 10.73 9.98 -18.28
N ASP A 36 9.66 10.68 -17.91
CA ASP A 36 8.42 10.07 -17.39
C ASP A 36 7.75 9.20 -18.47
N ARG A 37 7.64 9.69 -19.71
CA ARG A 37 7.13 8.91 -20.86
C ARG A 37 7.97 7.67 -21.16
N GLN A 38 9.28 7.73 -20.91
CA GLN A 38 10.21 6.60 -21.06
C GLN A 38 10.17 5.63 -19.88
N GLY A 39 9.40 5.94 -18.82
CA GLY A 39 9.31 5.12 -17.61
C GLY A 39 10.56 5.14 -16.74
N LEU A 40 11.48 6.09 -16.95
CA LEU A 40 12.75 6.19 -16.21
C LEU A 40 12.63 6.94 -14.89
N LEU A 41 11.61 7.80 -14.76
CA LEU A 41 11.23 8.50 -13.54
C LEU A 41 9.71 8.68 -13.51
N LYS A 42 9.17 9.10 -12.37
CA LYS A 42 7.79 9.53 -12.25
C LYS A 42 7.72 11.02 -11.94
N LYS A 43 7.08 11.77 -12.84
CA LYS A 43 6.81 13.20 -12.63
C LYS A 43 5.71 13.35 -11.57
N VAL A 44 5.96 14.18 -10.57
CA VAL A 44 5.02 14.55 -9.52
C VAL A 44 4.76 16.06 -9.52
N HIS A 45 3.80 16.53 -8.72
CA HIS A 45 3.52 17.95 -8.63
C HIS A 45 4.75 18.69 -8.05
N GLY A 46 5.35 19.55 -8.89
CA GLY A 46 6.53 20.34 -8.50
C GLY A 46 7.90 19.64 -8.63
N GLY A 47 7.99 18.42 -9.17
CA GLY A 47 9.27 17.72 -9.27
C GLY A 47 9.20 16.35 -9.93
N ALA A 48 10.13 15.48 -9.56
CA ALA A 48 10.19 14.10 -10.00
C ALA A 48 10.75 13.15 -8.93
N THR A 49 10.39 11.88 -9.07
CA THR A 49 10.92 10.76 -8.28
C THR A 49 11.35 9.62 -9.21
N LEU A 50 12.34 8.85 -8.82
CA LEU A 50 12.82 7.74 -9.63
C LEU A 50 11.73 6.66 -9.77
N VAL A 51 11.45 6.18 -11.00
CA VAL A 51 10.59 5.03 -11.22
C VAL A 51 11.39 3.75 -11.04
N GLY A 52 10.95 2.89 -10.16
CA GLY A 52 11.38 1.50 -10.17
C GLY A 52 12.68 1.16 -9.46
N ARG A 53 12.90 1.73 -8.30
CA ARG A 53 13.53 1.06 -7.14
C ARG A 53 13.28 1.92 -5.91
N THR A 54 12.29 1.52 -5.10
CA THR A 54 12.31 1.91 -3.70
C THR A 54 11.66 3.21 -3.23
N VAL A 55 10.37 3.33 -3.36
CA VAL A 55 9.65 3.75 -2.15
C VAL A 55 9.73 2.63 -1.09
N LEU A 56 10.09 1.43 -1.53
CA LEU A 56 10.09 0.20 -0.73
C LEU A 56 11.45 -0.22 -0.16
N ALA A 57 12.57 0.39 -0.58
CA ALA A 57 13.89 0.08 0.00
C ALA A 57 14.15 0.78 1.33
N ASP A 58 13.36 1.82 1.66
CA ASP A 58 13.45 2.50 2.96
C ASP A 58 12.22 2.23 3.84
N GLU A 59 11.31 1.39 3.38
CA GLU A 59 10.21 0.97 4.24
C GLU A 59 10.78 0.10 5.36
N PRO A 60 10.61 0.50 6.63
CA PRO A 60 11.11 -0.31 7.74
C PRO A 60 10.53 -1.73 7.65
N PRO A 61 11.28 -2.77 8.03
CA PRO A 61 10.75 -4.12 8.12
C PRO A 61 9.44 -4.16 8.89
N MET A 62 8.58 -5.11 8.56
CA MET A 62 7.25 -5.23 9.18
C MET A 62 7.33 -5.20 10.70
N ALA A 63 8.29 -5.92 11.31
CA ALA A 63 8.51 -5.95 12.75
C ALA A 63 8.78 -4.55 13.33
N ALA A 64 9.65 -3.74 12.70
CA ALA A 64 9.91 -2.39 13.15
C ALA A 64 8.68 -1.47 13.03
N ARG A 65 7.84 -1.68 12.01
CA ARG A 65 6.59 -0.93 11.86
C ARG A 65 5.53 -1.35 12.88
N GLU A 66 5.52 -2.59 13.33
CA GLU A 66 4.62 -3.05 14.38
C GLU A 66 4.87 -2.32 15.71
N GLU A 67 6.13 -2.03 16.03
CA GLU A 67 6.54 -1.33 17.26
C GLU A 67 6.25 0.18 17.26
N GLN A 68 6.01 0.77 16.09
CA GLN A 68 5.70 2.21 15.98
C GLN A 68 4.21 2.46 16.19
N SER A 69 3.88 3.54 16.93
CA SER A 69 2.49 4.03 17.13
C SER A 69 1.51 2.91 17.55
N VAL A 70 1.91 2.09 18.49
CA VAL A 70 1.15 0.88 18.89
C VAL A 70 -0.24 1.23 19.39
N GLU A 71 -0.37 2.26 20.24
CA GLU A 71 -1.65 2.65 20.84
C GLU A 71 -2.60 3.23 19.78
N GLU A 72 -2.10 4.05 18.87
CA GLU A 72 -2.90 4.59 17.77
C GLU A 72 -3.43 3.47 16.86
N LYS A 73 -2.57 2.49 16.53
CA LYS A 73 -2.98 1.31 15.76
C LYS A 73 -4.03 0.49 16.48
N ARG A 74 -3.90 0.31 17.80
CA ARG A 74 -4.90 -0.40 18.61
C ARG A 74 -6.24 0.32 18.61
N LEU A 75 -6.25 1.65 18.73
CA LEU A 75 -7.48 2.44 18.68
C LEU A 75 -8.14 2.34 17.31
N ILE A 76 -7.37 2.51 16.22
CA ILE A 76 -7.86 2.34 14.84
C ILE A 76 -8.41 0.93 14.63
N ALA A 77 -7.66 -0.08 15.06
CA ALA A 77 -8.03 -1.49 14.91
C ALA A 77 -9.35 -1.82 15.62
N ARG A 78 -9.54 -1.37 16.86
CA ARG A 78 -10.79 -1.57 17.62
C ARG A 78 -11.97 -0.86 16.95
N ALA A 79 -11.80 0.40 16.54
CA ALA A 79 -12.83 1.15 15.86
C ALA A 79 -13.24 0.47 14.54
N ALA A 80 -12.27 0.03 13.73
CA ALA A 80 -12.53 -0.67 12.49
C ALA A 80 -13.17 -2.05 12.71
N ALA A 81 -12.71 -2.83 13.70
CA ALA A 81 -13.28 -4.14 14.03
C ALA A 81 -14.75 -4.04 14.43
N ALA A 82 -15.13 -3.00 15.18
CA ALA A 82 -16.53 -2.76 15.59
C ALA A 82 -17.49 -2.45 14.42
N MET A 83 -16.94 -2.06 13.25
CA MET A 83 -17.72 -1.80 12.04
C MET A 83 -17.96 -3.06 11.20
N ILE A 84 -17.28 -4.16 11.50
CA ILE A 84 -17.31 -5.39 10.71
C ILE A 84 -18.48 -6.27 11.17
N THR A 85 -19.24 -6.77 10.21
CA THR A 85 -20.34 -7.69 10.44
C THR A 85 -20.06 -9.07 9.82
N GLU A 86 -20.79 -10.10 10.24
CA GLU A 86 -20.67 -11.47 9.74
C GLU A 86 -20.85 -11.63 8.21
N LYS A 87 -21.53 -10.66 7.58
CA LYS A 87 -21.83 -10.68 6.13
C LYS A 87 -20.78 -10.00 5.28
N ASP A 88 -19.72 -9.50 5.91
CA ASP A 88 -18.71 -8.72 5.22
C ASP A 88 -17.71 -9.58 4.46
N PHE A 89 -17.26 -9.03 3.35
CA PHE A 89 -16.13 -9.50 2.58
C PHE A 89 -15.08 -8.38 2.53
N ILE A 90 -13.95 -8.59 3.20
CA ILE A 90 -13.01 -7.50 3.54
C ILE A 90 -11.65 -7.79 2.94
N PHE A 91 -11.07 -6.80 2.27
CA PHE A 91 -9.67 -6.81 1.90
C PHE A 91 -8.82 -6.12 2.99
N LEU A 92 -7.84 -6.85 3.51
CA LEU A 92 -6.82 -6.34 4.41
C LEU A 92 -5.47 -6.30 3.67
N ASP A 93 -5.02 -5.11 3.30
CA ASP A 93 -3.69 -4.95 2.70
C ASP A 93 -2.58 -5.22 3.73
N ALA A 94 -1.43 -5.68 3.26
CA ALA A 94 -0.28 -5.96 4.11
C ALA A 94 0.26 -4.69 4.76
N GLY A 95 0.06 -4.54 6.06
CA GLY A 95 0.50 -3.38 6.83
C GLY A 95 0.34 -3.59 8.34
N SER A 96 1.16 -2.92 9.15
CA SER A 96 1.14 -3.10 10.61
C SER A 96 -0.16 -2.64 11.27
N THR A 97 -0.85 -1.63 10.72
CA THR A 97 -2.16 -1.18 11.21
C THR A 97 -3.26 -2.20 10.89
N THR A 98 -3.25 -2.76 9.69
CA THR A 98 -4.20 -3.81 9.28
C THR A 98 -3.92 -5.15 9.96
N LEU A 99 -2.66 -5.42 10.33
CA LEU A 99 -2.32 -6.57 11.18
C LEU A 99 -2.87 -6.38 12.60
N ALA A 100 -2.78 -5.17 13.17
CA ALA A 100 -3.42 -4.86 14.44
C ALA A 100 -4.95 -5.02 14.37
N LEU A 101 -5.57 -4.66 13.23
CA LEU A 101 -7.00 -4.93 13.01
C LEU A 101 -7.29 -6.43 12.99
N ALA A 102 -6.52 -7.25 12.28
CA ALA A 102 -6.68 -8.70 12.28
C ALA A 102 -6.54 -9.29 13.70
N ALA A 103 -5.62 -8.76 14.50
CA ALA A 103 -5.45 -9.15 15.91
C ALA A 103 -6.65 -8.75 16.78
N ALA A 104 -7.30 -7.62 16.52
CA ALA A 104 -8.42 -7.09 17.30
C ALA A 104 -9.79 -7.68 16.92
N LEU A 105 -9.88 -8.52 15.87
CA LEU A 105 -11.15 -9.13 15.45
C LEU A 105 -11.73 -10.02 16.55
N GLU A 106 -13.02 -9.87 16.83
CA GLU A 106 -13.79 -10.65 17.79
C GLU A 106 -15.27 -10.70 17.41
N GLY A 107 -16.02 -11.58 18.07
CA GLY A 107 -17.48 -11.67 17.89
C GLY A 107 -17.92 -11.87 16.44
N PRO A 108 -18.89 -11.10 15.93
CA PRO A 108 -19.42 -11.23 14.56
C PRO A 108 -18.37 -11.05 13.46
N ALA A 109 -17.33 -10.25 13.73
CA ALA A 109 -16.25 -10.01 12.76
C ALA A 109 -15.47 -11.31 12.43
N LEU A 110 -15.42 -12.28 13.31
CA LEU A 110 -14.77 -13.58 13.03
C LEU A 110 -15.51 -14.39 11.96
N GLN A 111 -16.78 -14.12 11.73
CA GLN A 111 -17.62 -14.82 10.74
C GLN A 111 -17.54 -14.19 9.34
N ALA A 112 -16.95 -13.00 9.22
CA ALA A 112 -16.71 -12.34 7.94
C ALA A 112 -15.72 -13.12 7.08
N ALA A 113 -15.68 -12.81 5.79
CA ALA A 113 -14.67 -13.34 4.88
C ALA A 113 -13.58 -12.29 4.62
N TYR A 114 -12.34 -12.73 4.62
CA TYR A 114 -11.18 -11.87 4.47
C TYR A 114 -10.33 -12.27 3.27
N VAL A 115 -9.92 -11.29 2.48
CA VAL A 115 -8.85 -11.42 1.49
C VAL A 115 -7.67 -10.60 1.99
N THR A 116 -6.48 -11.12 1.92
CA THR A 116 -5.27 -10.37 2.29
C THR A 116 -4.09 -10.78 1.42
N ASN A 117 -3.26 -9.83 1.06
CA ASN A 117 -1.96 -10.09 0.42
C ASN A 117 -0.81 -10.19 1.45
N GLY A 118 -1.09 -10.10 2.74
CA GLY A 118 -0.10 -10.20 3.81
C GLY A 118 -0.02 -11.61 4.41
N ILE A 119 1.18 -12.20 4.43
CA ILE A 119 1.40 -13.55 4.99
C ILE A 119 1.08 -13.57 6.48
N ALA A 120 1.59 -12.60 7.25
CA ALA A 120 1.32 -12.47 8.67
C ALA A 120 -0.18 -12.30 8.96
N HIS A 121 -0.89 -11.52 8.13
CA HIS A 121 -2.34 -11.32 8.20
C HIS A 121 -3.10 -12.62 7.99
N ALA A 122 -2.77 -13.35 6.91
CA ALA A 122 -3.42 -14.62 6.60
C ALA A 122 -3.24 -15.63 7.76
N ARG A 123 -2.04 -15.72 8.30
CA ARG A 123 -1.75 -16.58 9.46
C ARG A 123 -2.60 -16.20 10.68
N MET A 124 -2.66 -14.91 11.01
CA MET A 124 -3.45 -14.39 12.14
C MET A 124 -4.95 -14.68 11.96
N LEU A 125 -5.49 -14.41 10.78
CA LEU A 125 -6.90 -14.64 10.47
C LEU A 125 -7.28 -16.14 10.56
N VAL A 126 -6.44 -17.02 10.00
CA VAL A 126 -6.65 -18.47 10.06
C VAL A 126 -6.59 -18.99 11.50
N GLN A 127 -5.64 -18.51 12.32
CA GLN A 127 -5.56 -18.86 13.74
C GLN A 127 -6.81 -18.45 14.53
N LYS A 128 -7.48 -17.38 14.12
CA LYS A 128 -8.76 -16.92 14.69
C LYS A 128 -9.99 -17.64 14.12
N GLY A 129 -9.81 -18.56 13.18
CA GLY A 129 -10.89 -19.29 12.55
C GLY A 129 -11.65 -18.53 11.47
N CYS A 130 -11.11 -17.39 11.00
CA CYS A 130 -11.75 -16.60 9.95
C CYS A 130 -11.62 -17.27 8.57
N ARG A 131 -12.65 -17.14 7.74
CA ARG A 131 -12.59 -17.55 6.34
C ARG A 131 -11.66 -16.62 5.56
N THR A 132 -10.49 -17.14 5.19
CA THR A 132 -9.38 -16.34 4.68
C THR A 132 -8.99 -16.77 3.27
N TYR A 133 -8.81 -15.80 2.38
CA TYR A 133 -8.30 -15.97 1.02
C TYR A 133 -6.96 -15.25 0.89
N LEU A 134 -5.95 -15.94 0.37
CA LEU A 134 -4.62 -15.42 0.11
C LEU A 134 -4.32 -15.55 -1.39
N PRO A 135 -4.22 -14.44 -2.15
CA PRO A 135 -3.87 -14.51 -3.56
C PRO A 135 -2.44 -15.01 -3.76
N GLY A 136 -2.19 -15.68 -4.86
CA GLY A 136 -0.84 -16.05 -5.29
C GLY A 136 -0.04 -14.86 -5.78
N GLY A 137 1.28 -15.02 -5.92
CA GLY A 137 2.18 -14.00 -6.44
C GLY A 137 3.57 -14.05 -5.81
N GLN A 138 4.36 -13.01 -6.06
CA GLN A 138 5.71 -12.89 -5.51
C GLN A 138 5.68 -12.30 -4.09
N VAL A 139 6.36 -12.93 -3.16
CA VAL A 139 6.51 -12.42 -1.78
C VAL A 139 7.63 -11.38 -1.72
N ARG A 140 7.35 -10.24 -1.13
CA ARG A 140 8.36 -9.20 -0.83
C ARG A 140 8.98 -9.46 0.54
N PRO A 141 10.31 -9.63 0.63
CA PRO A 141 10.96 -10.02 1.90
C PRO A 141 10.79 -8.99 3.03
N ILE A 142 10.77 -7.68 2.71
CA ILE A 142 10.74 -6.60 3.71
C ILE A 142 9.34 -6.41 4.31
N THR A 143 8.30 -6.49 3.46
CA THR A 143 6.93 -6.20 3.86
C THR A 143 6.10 -7.46 4.11
N GLU A 144 6.62 -8.63 3.75
CA GLU A 144 5.92 -9.91 3.74
C GLU A 144 4.59 -9.88 2.95
N ALA A 145 4.52 -8.95 1.98
CA ALA A 145 3.37 -8.79 1.13
C ALA A 145 3.53 -9.61 -0.16
N ILE A 146 2.45 -10.25 -0.58
CA ILE A 146 2.35 -10.89 -1.89
C ILE A 146 1.98 -9.81 -2.91
N THR A 147 2.72 -9.78 -4.03
CA THR A 147 2.59 -8.77 -5.08
C THR A 147 2.77 -9.42 -6.46
N GLY A 148 2.40 -8.69 -7.50
CA GLY A 148 2.57 -9.14 -8.88
C GLY A 148 1.27 -9.08 -9.67
N PRO A 149 1.34 -9.34 -10.98
CA PRO A 149 0.16 -9.33 -11.84
C PRO A 149 -0.88 -10.38 -11.45
N GLU A 150 -0.45 -11.55 -10.96
CA GLU A 150 -1.33 -12.61 -10.47
C GLU A 150 -2.12 -12.18 -9.23
N THR A 151 -1.43 -11.51 -8.29
CA THR A 151 -2.05 -10.94 -7.09
C THR A 151 -3.09 -9.89 -7.47
N LEU A 152 -2.75 -8.99 -8.39
CA LEU A 152 -3.65 -7.95 -8.85
C LEU A 152 -4.88 -8.57 -9.54
N ALA A 153 -4.69 -9.53 -10.43
CA ALA A 153 -5.78 -10.21 -11.12
C ALA A 153 -6.74 -10.91 -10.14
N ALA A 154 -6.19 -11.59 -9.13
CA ALA A 154 -6.99 -12.22 -8.09
C ALA A 154 -7.79 -11.19 -7.26
N LEU A 155 -7.16 -10.09 -6.85
CA LEU A 155 -7.82 -9.01 -6.11
C LEU A 155 -8.92 -8.34 -6.94
N MET A 156 -8.71 -8.12 -8.23
CA MET A 156 -9.74 -7.61 -9.14
C MET A 156 -10.92 -8.58 -9.27
N GLY A 157 -10.66 -9.89 -9.25
CA GLY A 157 -11.72 -10.92 -9.24
C GLY A 157 -12.62 -10.84 -8.00
N PHE A 158 -12.07 -10.45 -6.86
CA PHE A 158 -12.83 -10.18 -5.64
C PHE A 158 -13.49 -8.79 -5.64
N GLY A 159 -13.03 -7.86 -6.49
CA GLY A 159 -13.38 -6.44 -6.46
C GLY A 159 -14.88 -6.16 -6.61
N ASN A 160 -15.63 -6.99 -7.35
CA ASN A 160 -17.07 -6.84 -7.50
C ASN A 160 -17.82 -6.97 -6.16
N HIS A 161 -17.32 -7.75 -5.22
CA HIS A 161 -17.88 -7.89 -3.87
C HIS A 161 -17.44 -6.75 -2.94
N LEU A 162 -16.17 -6.29 -3.06
CA LEU A 162 -15.60 -5.21 -2.26
C LEU A 162 -16.17 -3.83 -2.66
N ILE A 163 -16.27 -3.54 -3.95
CA ILE A 163 -16.78 -2.27 -4.49
C ILE A 163 -18.26 -2.10 -4.16
N ALA A 164 -19.07 -3.15 -4.27
CA ALA A 164 -20.50 -3.08 -3.99
C ALA A 164 -20.81 -2.61 -2.57
N ARG A 165 -19.93 -2.85 -1.59
CA ARG A 165 -20.14 -2.42 -0.22
C ARG A 165 -19.66 -1.00 0.04
N TYR A 166 -18.54 -0.60 -0.53
CA TYR A 166 -18.03 0.78 -0.44
C TYR A 166 -19.05 1.80 -1.00
N ILE A 167 -19.69 1.47 -2.12
CA ILE A 167 -20.74 2.29 -2.74
C ILE A 167 -22.02 2.33 -1.88
N LYS A 168 -22.40 1.23 -1.23
CA LYS A 168 -23.63 1.17 -0.40
C LYS A 168 -23.55 2.03 0.86
N HIS A 169 -22.38 2.23 1.43
CA HIS A 169 -22.19 3.04 2.64
C HIS A 169 -21.75 4.49 2.36
N GLY A 170 -21.28 4.81 1.15
CA GLY A 170 -20.91 6.17 0.74
C GLY A 170 -22.07 7.02 0.22
N THR A 171 -23.29 6.48 0.08
CA THR A 171 -24.47 7.19 -0.47
C THR A 171 -25.57 7.42 0.54
N THR A 172 -25.33 7.25 1.84
CA THR A 172 -26.24 7.63 2.91
C THR A 172 -25.54 8.61 3.84
N GLY A 173 -25.42 9.84 3.39
CA GLY A 173 -25.02 11.00 4.15
C GLY A 173 -25.49 12.23 3.43
#